data_c43cfb40de60c7b3c02cfaf8062ee840
#
_entry.id   c43cfb40de60c7b3c02cfaf8062ee840
#
_cell.length_a   1.000
_cell.length_b   1.000
_cell.length_c   1.000
_cell.angle_alpha   90.00
_cell.angle_beta   90.00
_cell.angle_gamma   90.00
#
_symmetry.space_group_name_H-M   'P 1'
#
loop_
_entity.id
_entity.type
_entity.pdbx_description
1 polymer ?
#
loop_
_entity_poly.entity_id
_entity_poly.type
_entity_poly.pdbx_seq_one_letter_code
_entity_poly.pdbx_strand_id
1 'polypeptide(L)'
;MRPIQFFGLVIATGLAAVSWAASPDRGQAELREIYQQLIEINTTLSAGSCTEAAQAMADRLKAAGLPEEDIHLIVPPDWPTQGNLIASIPGTSADVGPILLLAHIDVVEAKLEDWERDPFKLIEENGYFYARGASDDKAMAAIFVDALVRYKRTGYQPERTIKLALTCGEETPNTFNGVVYLLEHHRDLIEASFALNEGGGGYLDSQDRRLYNGVQAGEKLYQDYRLEITNPGGHSSRPLKDNAIYRLAAALEKVSAYEFPIEFNDTTRAYFDRMATLKSDQVAEDLKALLRTPPPAEALARITADPSYNSVLHTTCVATMIDAGHAPNALPQRARANVNCRIFPGHSQEEIRKVLEQVVNDAAVTVSFVDPPEKTSSPPPLTREILEPIEAVSQQMWPGLPVLPYMVAGATDGRFLTPAGISTYGVSGLFKDPAKVNAHGLNEKLPVASLYESQEFLDRLIRIYAGGE
;
A
#
# COMPACT_ATOMS: atom_id res chain seq x y z
N MET A 1 67.07 52.87 17.71
CA MET A 1 66.70 51.76 16.83
C MET A 1 65.34 51.25 17.23
N ARG A 2 64.29 51.56 16.42
CA ARG A 2 62.90 51.04 16.62
C ARG A 2 62.65 49.89 15.66
N PRO A 3 62.03 48.81 16.01
CA PRO A 3 61.67 47.75 15.05
C PRO A 3 60.36 48.10 14.33
N ILE A 4 60.37 47.89 13.02
CA ILE A 4 59.24 47.99 12.12
C ILE A 4 58.39 46.74 12.25
N GLN A 5 57.09 46.92 12.61
CA GLN A 5 56.10 45.85 12.58
C GLN A 5 55.51 45.75 11.19
N PHE A 6 55.64 44.59 10.54
CA PHE A 6 54.91 44.21 9.33
C PHE A 6 53.54 43.66 9.70
N PHE A 7 52.48 44.36 9.28
CA PHE A 7 51.11 43.86 9.28
C PHE A 7 50.89 43.04 8.01
N GLY A 8 50.76 41.75 8.12
CA GLY A 8 50.33 40.86 7.02
C GLY A 8 48.82 40.88 6.89
N LEU A 9 48.33 41.33 5.76
CA LEU A 9 46.90 41.29 5.38
C LEU A 9 46.58 39.92 4.83
N VAL A 10 45.84 39.09 5.61
CA VAL A 10 45.30 37.82 5.13
C VAL A 10 43.99 38.08 4.39
N ILE A 11 44.01 37.97 3.07
CA ILE A 11 42.81 37.99 2.23
C ILE A 11 42.23 36.57 2.24
N ALA A 12 41.14 36.35 2.98
CA ALA A 12 40.33 35.14 2.91
C ALA A 12 39.47 35.16 1.65
N THR A 13 39.88 34.47 0.60
CA THR A 13 39.02 34.22 -0.56
C THR A 13 38.02 33.12 -0.20
N GLY A 14 36.79 33.54 0.12
CA GLY A 14 35.65 32.62 0.25
C GLY A 14 35.28 32.01 -1.10
N LEU A 15 35.62 30.77 -1.32
CA LEU A 15 35.06 29.97 -2.42
C LEU A 15 33.58 29.67 -2.08
N ALA A 16 32.68 30.43 -2.70
CA ALA A 16 31.27 30.05 -2.75
C ALA A 16 31.17 28.78 -3.60
N ALA A 17 30.87 27.63 -2.96
CA ALA A 17 30.50 26.41 -3.64
C ALA A 17 29.14 26.66 -4.33
N VAL A 18 29.17 26.96 -5.62
CA VAL A 18 27.98 26.94 -6.46
C VAL A 18 27.61 25.46 -6.63
N SER A 19 26.61 25.00 -5.90
CA SER A 19 25.98 23.72 -6.12
C SER A 19 25.34 23.78 -7.50
N TRP A 20 25.97 23.17 -8.48
CA TRP A 20 25.34 22.89 -9.77
C TRP A 20 24.40 21.73 -9.54
N ALA A 21 23.10 22.02 -9.41
CA ALA A 21 22.07 21.01 -9.65
C ALA A 21 22.25 20.54 -11.10
N ALA A 22 22.65 19.30 -11.30
CA ALA A 22 22.71 18.71 -12.64
C ALA A 22 21.32 18.86 -13.28
N SER A 23 21.28 19.33 -14.53
CA SER A 23 20.04 19.35 -15.29
C SER A 23 19.46 17.94 -15.32
N PRO A 24 18.15 17.76 -15.06
CA PRO A 24 17.53 16.42 -15.12
C PRO A 24 17.87 15.78 -16.47
N ASP A 25 18.21 14.49 -16.46
CA ASP A 25 18.28 13.70 -17.68
C ASP A 25 16.92 13.83 -18.41
N ARG A 26 16.94 13.75 -19.74
CA ARG A 26 15.72 13.90 -20.56
C ARG A 26 14.61 12.95 -20.12
N GLY A 27 14.96 11.73 -19.68
CA GLY A 27 14.02 10.75 -19.13
C GLY A 27 13.38 11.20 -17.82
N GLN A 28 14.16 11.82 -16.93
CA GLN A 28 13.64 12.35 -15.66
C GLN A 28 12.71 13.55 -15.87
N ALA A 29 13.02 14.42 -16.86
CA ALA A 29 12.15 15.55 -17.20
C ALA A 29 10.78 15.08 -17.71
N GLU A 30 10.74 14.06 -18.56
CA GLU A 30 9.50 13.48 -19.06
C GLU A 30 8.67 12.82 -17.97
N LEU A 31 9.30 12.02 -17.11
CA LEU A 31 8.62 11.45 -15.94
C LEU A 31 8.00 12.54 -15.06
N ARG A 32 8.77 13.63 -14.81
CA ARG A 32 8.26 14.76 -14.01
C ARG A 32 7.01 15.40 -14.63
N GLU A 33 6.97 15.55 -15.96
CA GLU A 33 5.80 16.08 -16.67
C GLU A 33 4.58 15.15 -16.59
N ILE A 34 4.79 13.82 -16.71
CA ILE A 34 3.73 12.82 -16.54
C ILE A 34 3.19 12.87 -15.10
N TYR A 35 4.09 12.86 -14.14
CA TYR A 35 3.75 12.89 -12.71
C TYR A 35 3.01 14.17 -12.33
N GLN A 36 3.49 15.33 -12.80
CA GLN A 36 2.82 16.61 -12.59
C GLN A 36 1.41 16.61 -13.15
N GLN A 37 1.21 16.11 -14.37
CA GLN A 37 -0.12 16.04 -15.00
C GLN A 37 -1.07 15.16 -14.20
N LEU A 38 -0.61 13.98 -13.72
CA LEU A 38 -1.43 13.11 -12.87
C LEU A 38 -1.80 13.78 -11.54
N ILE A 39 -0.85 14.43 -10.90
CA ILE A 39 -1.07 15.13 -9.62
C ILE A 39 -2.11 16.26 -9.79
N GLU A 40 -2.01 17.03 -10.87
CA GLU A 40 -2.83 18.23 -11.08
C GLU A 40 -4.26 17.92 -11.58
N ILE A 41 -4.53 16.66 -11.91
CA ILE A 41 -5.90 16.18 -12.10
C ILE A 41 -6.43 15.65 -10.76
N ASN A 42 -7.46 16.33 -10.21
CA ASN A 42 -8.12 15.87 -9.00
C ASN A 42 -8.84 14.55 -9.26
N THR A 43 -8.56 13.53 -8.45
CA THR A 43 -9.14 12.19 -8.54
C THR A 43 -9.75 11.73 -7.22
N THR A 44 -10.15 12.68 -6.35
CA THR A 44 -10.94 12.37 -5.15
C THR A 44 -12.33 11.90 -5.54
N LEU A 45 -12.95 11.07 -4.71
CA LEU A 45 -14.29 10.55 -4.98
C LEU A 45 -15.34 11.66 -5.07
N SER A 46 -15.26 12.68 -4.21
CA SER A 46 -16.31 13.70 -4.07
C SER A 46 -16.35 14.73 -5.20
N ALA A 47 -15.20 15.05 -5.80
CA ALA A 47 -15.07 16.19 -6.71
C ALA A 47 -14.11 15.94 -7.88
N GLY A 48 -13.48 14.75 -7.96
CA GLY A 48 -12.47 14.42 -8.94
C GLY A 48 -12.96 13.51 -10.05
N SER A 49 -12.04 13.16 -10.96
CA SER A 49 -12.31 12.25 -12.06
C SER A 49 -11.07 11.42 -12.43
N CYS A 50 -11.11 10.12 -12.08
CA CYS A 50 -10.15 9.15 -12.60
C CYS A 50 -10.28 9.02 -14.13
N THR A 51 -11.48 9.20 -14.69
CA THR A 51 -11.69 9.16 -16.14
C THR A 51 -10.84 10.21 -16.87
N GLU A 52 -10.76 11.43 -16.32
CA GLU A 52 -9.91 12.48 -16.88
C GLU A 52 -8.42 12.12 -16.76
N ALA A 53 -7.99 11.58 -15.62
CA ALA A 53 -6.61 11.15 -15.41
C ALA A 53 -6.23 9.99 -16.34
N ALA A 54 -7.10 8.99 -16.44
CA ALA A 54 -6.93 7.84 -17.33
C ALA A 54 -6.86 8.27 -18.81
N GLN A 55 -7.75 9.19 -19.25
CA GLN A 55 -7.73 9.74 -20.61
C GLN A 55 -6.43 10.51 -20.88
N ALA A 56 -5.97 11.35 -19.95
CA ALA A 56 -4.73 12.09 -20.10
C ALA A 56 -3.52 11.16 -20.27
N MET A 57 -3.48 10.04 -19.56
CA MET A 57 -2.42 9.03 -19.71
C MET A 57 -2.55 8.23 -21.01
N ALA A 58 -3.78 7.90 -21.42
CA ALA A 58 -4.04 7.28 -22.74
C ALA A 58 -3.54 8.17 -23.88
N ASP A 59 -3.76 9.48 -23.80
CA ASP A 59 -3.29 10.43 -24.82
C ASP A 59 -1.76 10.50 -24.89
N ARG A 60 -1.06 10.39 -23.76
CA ARG A 60 0.43 10.29 -23.73
C ARG A 60 0.93 9.01 -24.40
N LEU A 61 0.28 7.87 -24.13
CA LEU A 61 0.63 6.59 -24.74
C LEU A 61 0.40 6.62 -26.26
N LYS A 62 -0.72 7.19 -26.72
CA LYS A 62 -0.99 7.42 -28.14
C LYS A 62 0.05 8.33 -28.78
N ALA A 63 0.40 9.43 -28.13
CA ALA A 63 1.42 10.37 -28.61
C ALA A 63 2.82 9.72 -28.67
N ALA A 64 3.11 8.70 -27.86
CA ALA A 64 4.31 7.90 -27.93
C ALA A 64 4.29 6.86 -29.07
N GLY A 65 3.12 6.65 -29.69
CA GLY A 65 2.93 5.76 -30.82
C GLY A 65 2.43 4.34 -30.43
N LEU A 66 1.85 4.16 -29.24
CA LEU A 66 1.13 2.92 -28.95
C LEU A 66 -0.10 2.85 -29.86
N PRO A 67 -0.40 1.66 -30.46
CA PRO A 67 -1.58 1.46 -31.29
C PRO A 67 -2.88 1.67 -30.48
N GLU A 68 -3.94 2.13 -31.15
CA GLU A 68 -5.23 2.35 -30.45
C GLU A 68 -5.86 1.05 -29.93
N GLU A 69 -5.62 -0.06 -30.64
CA GLU A 69 -6.06 -1.41 -30.25
C GLU A 69 -5.38 -1.93 -28.97
N ASP A 70 -4.24 -1.35 -28.58
CA ASP A 70 -3.52 -1.69 -27.36
C ASP A 70 -3.83 -0.73 -26.19
N ILE A 71 -4.77 0.21 -26.37
CA ILE A 71 -5.15 1.21 -25.37
C ILE A 71 -6.65 1.17 -25.14
N HIS A 72 -7.09 0.86 -23.92
CA HIS A 72 -8.49 0.71 -23.55
C HIS A 72 -8.82 1.64 -22.38
N LEU A 73 -9.66 2.63 -22.63
CA LEU A 73 -10.29 3.44 -21.56
C LEU A 73 -11.61 2.77 -21.18
N ILE A 74 -11.68 2.21 -20.01
CA ILE A 74 -12.86 1.50 -19.48
C ILE A 74 -13.57 2.39 -18.49
N VAL A 75 -14.72 2.92 -18.91
CA VAL A 75 -15.56 3.79 -18.07
C VAL A 75 -16.85 3.04 -17.74
N PRO A 76 -17.06 2.64 -16.48
CA PRO A 76 -18.29 1.95 -16.08
C PRO A 76 -19.51 2.86 -16.24
N PRO A 77 -20.65 2.38 -16.80
CA PRO A 77 -21.81 3.22 -17.08
C PRO A 77 -22.38 3.94 -15.86
N ASP A 78 -22.39 3.27 -14.72
CA ASP A 78 -22.93 3.81 -13.46
C ASP A 78 -21.92 4.69 -12.69
N TRP A 79 -20.67 4.72 -13.15
CA TRP A 79 -19.55 5.42 -12.51
C TRP A 79 -18.72 6.23 -13.53
N PRO A 80 -19.31 7.26 -14.17
CA PRO A 80 -18.69 7.95 -15.30
C PRO A 80 -17.37 8.69 -14.97
N THR A 81 -17.13 9.00 -13.69
CA THR A 81 -15.89 9.63 -13.23
C THR A 81 -14.84 8.61 -12.73
N GLN A 82 -15.17 7.32 -12.67
CA GLN A 82 -14.31 6.26 -12.14
C GLN A 82 -13.70 5.39 -13.26
N GLY A 83 -13.26 6.02 -14.34
CA GLY A 83 -12.65 5.34 -15.48
C GLY A 83 -11.27 4.76 -15.16
N ASN A 84 -10.95 3.67 -15.86
CA ASN A 84 -9.69 2.94 -15.75
C ASN A 84 -8.98 2.94 -17.10
N LEU A 85 -7.65 2.95 -17.12
CA LEU A 85 -6.86 2.80 -18.33
C LEU A 85 -6.15 1.46 -18.32
N ILE A 86 -6.33 0.69 -19.39
CA ILE A 86 -5.53 -0.49 -19.65
C ILE A 86 -4.73 -0.25 -20.94
N ALA A 87 -3.43 -0.55 -20.90
CA ALA A 87 -2.61 -0.48 -22.10
C ALA A 87 -1.64 -1.67 -22.15
N SER A 88 -1.16 -2.03 -23.35
CA SER A 88 -0.24 -3.15 -23.47
C SER A 88 0.86 -2.91 -24.52
N ILE A 89 2.02 -3.53 -24.26
CA ILE A 89 3.06 -3.74 -25.25
C ILE A 89 3.11 -5.26 -25.48
N PRO A 90 2.68 -5.74 -26.67
CA PRO A 90 2.68 -7.16 -26.97
C PRO A 90 4.08 -7.77 -26.90
N GLY A 91 4.19 -8.95 -26.29
CA GLY A 91 5.41 -9.75 -26.27
C GLY A 91 5.63 -10.53 -27.56
N THR A 92 6.87 -10.93 -27.80
CA THR A 92 7.25 -11.75 -28.96
C THR A 92 7.00 -13.24 -28.76
N SER A 93 6.77 -13.70 -27.52
CA SER A 93 6.48 -15.10 -27.18
C SER A 93 5.07 -15.24 -26.63
N ALA A 94 4.32 -16.21 -27.14
CA ALA A 94 3.03 -16.62 -26.61
C ALA A 94 3.15 -17.67 -25.48
N ASP A 95 4.34 -18.25 -25.30
CA ASP A 95 4.56 -19.34 -24.34
C ASP A 95 4.77 -18.85 -22.90
N VAL A 96 5.07 -17.56 -22.73
CA VAL A 96 5.23 -16.92 -21.42
C VAL A 96 4.07 -15.96 -21.15
N GLY A 97 3.44 -16.11 -19.99
CA GLY A 97 2.29 -15.27 -19.65
C GLY A 97 2.69 -13.80 -19.40
N PRO A 98 1.74 -12.86 -19.56
CA PRO A 98 1.99 -11.42 -19.36
C PRO A 98 2.42 -11.07 -17.93
N ILE A 99 3.05 -9.89 -17.78
CA ILE A 99 3.16 -9.20 -16.49
C ILE A 99 2.18 -8.02 -16.47
N LEU A 100 1.60 -7.75 -15.30
CA LEU A 100 0.71 -6.62 -15.08
C LEU A 100 1.40 -5.57 -14.19
N LEU A 101 1.48 -4.34 -14.67
CA LEU A 101 1.88 -3.16 -13.93
C LEU A 101 0.60 -2.48 -13.44
N LEU A 102 0.31 -2.58 -12.17
CA LEU A 102 -0.91 -2.06 -11.56
C LEU A 102 -0.58 -0.87 -10.67
N ALA A 103 -1.33 0.21 -10.80
CA ALA A 103 -1.30 1.35 -9.91
C ALA A 103 -2.68 1.99 -9.84
N HIS A 104 -3.11 2.45 -8.67
CA HIS A 104 -4.34 3.22 -8.57
C HIS A 104 -4.08 4.71 -8.81
N ILE A 105 -5.08 5.40 -9.36
CA ILE A 105 -5.01 6.82 -9.69
C ILE A 105 -5.98 7.68 -8.90
N ASP A 106 -6.92 7.08 -8.18
CA ASP A 106 -7.72 7.78 -7.19
C ASP A 106 -6.89 8.15 -5.95
N VAL A 107 -7.40 9.09 -5.19
CA VAL A 107 -6.75 9.56 -3.95
C VAL A 107 -7.81 9.85 -2.89
N VAL A 108 -7.45 9.68 -1.62
CA VAL A 108 -8.30 10.10 -0.50
C VAL A 108 -8.56 11.61 -0.55
N GLU A 109 -9.66 12.04 0.08
CA GLU A 109 -10.08 13.43 0.11
C GLU A 109 -8.99 14.39 0.63
N ALA A 110 -8.91 15.57 0.00
CA ALA A 110 -8.04 16.65 0.43
C ALA A 110 -8.79 17.98 0.29
N LYS A 111 -8.91 18.72 1.41
CA LYS A 111 -9.54 20.03 1.45
C LYS A 111 -8.48 21.11 1.43
N LEU A 112 -8.59 22.03 0.49
CA LEU A 112 -7.61 23.12 0.31
C LEU A 112 -7.39 23.94 1.58
N GLU A 113 -8.47 24.17 2.35
CA GLU A 113 -8.42 24.95 3.59
C GLU A 113 -7.62 24.29 4.73
N ASP A 114 -7.40 22.97 4.66
CA ASP A 114 -6.65 22.23 5.67
C ASP A 114 -5.16 22.10 5.32
N TRP A 115 -4.79 22.37 4.05
CA TRP A 115 -3.42 22.19 3.56
C TRP A 115 -2.64 23.50 3.55
N GLU A 116 -1.34 23.42 3.84
CA GLU A 116 -0.42 24.57 3.69
C GLU A 116 -0.14 24.92 2.24
N ARG A 117 -0.32 23.96 1.34
CA ARG A 117 -0.10 24.06 -0.12
C ARG A 117 -1.31 23.53 -0.84
N ASP A 118 -1.52 23.94 -2.09
CA ASP A 118 -2.58 23.36 -2.92
C ASP A 118 -2.33 21.85 -3.11
N PRO A 119 -3.21 20.95 -2.60
CA PRO A 119 -3.02 19.50 -2.68
C PRO A 119 -3.05 18.95 -4.11
N PHE A 120 -3.57 19.72 -5.08
CA PHE A 120 -3.65 19.34 -6.49
C PHE A 120 -2.70 20.14 -7.38
N LYS A 121 -1.57 20.56 -6.81
CA LYS A 121 -0.42 21.11 -7.55
C LYS A 121 0.85 20.42 -7.10
N LEU A 122 1.67 20.01 -8.08
CA LEU A 122 2.98 19.44 -7.77
C LEU A 122 3.95 20.55 -7.34
N ILE A 123 4.19 20.65 -6.04
CA ILE A 123 5.10 21.65 -5.45
C ILE A 123 6.40 20.96 -5.04
N GLU A 124 7.50 21.38 -5.63
CA GLU A 124 8.84 20.93 -5.26
C GLU A 124 9.47 21.90 -4.25
N GLU A 125 9.72 21.44 -3.04
CA GLU A 125 10.28 22.25 -1.97
C GLU A 125 11.12 21.40 -1.02
N ASN A 126 12.29 21.90 -0.64
CA ASN A 126 13.21 21.26 0.33
C ASN A 126 13.53 19.78 0.00
N GLY A 127 13.64 19.43 -1.29
CA GLY A 127 13.95 18.07 -1.75
C GLY A 127 12.78 17.09 -1.72
N TYR A 128 11.54 17.59 -1.57
CA TYR A 128 10.32 16.82 -1.63
C TYR A 128 9.34 17.37 -2.66
N PHE A 129 8.59 16.49 -3.29
CA PHE A 129 7.35 16.80 -3.98
C PHE A 129 6.20 16.74 -2.99
N TYR A 130 5.41 17.81 -2.92
CA TYR A 130 4.22 17.93 -2.08
C TYR A 130 2.97 17.92 -2.95
N ALA A 131 2.08 17.00 -2.72
CA ALA A 131 0.72 16.96 -3.27
C ALA A 131 -0.06 15.79 -2.67
N ARG A 132 -1.38 15.75 -2.83
CA ARG A 132 -2.19 14.56 -2.59
C ARG A 132 -1.92 13.53 -3.71
N GLY A 133 -1.65 12.26 -3.32
CA GLY A 133 -1.23 11.22 -4.25
C GLY A 133 0.26 11.28 -4.62
N ALA A 134 1.04 12.16 -3.99
CA ALA A 134 2.47 12.25 -4.27
C ALA A 134 3.21 10.96 -3.92
N SER A 135 2.79 10.26 -2.88
CA SER A 135 3.37 9.02 -2.43
C SER A 135 2.46 7.81 -2.65
N ASP A 136 1.14 8.05 -2.82
CA ASP A 136 0.08 7.07 -2.78
C ASP A 136 -1.05 7.41 -3.78
N ASP A 137 -1.07 6.86 -5.05
CA ASP A 137 -0.03 6.04 -5.69
C ASP A 137 0.36 6.62 -7.06
N LYS A 138 0.07 7.93 -7.30
CA LYS A 138 0.34 8.59 -8.60
C LYS A 138 1.81 8.60 -9.01
N ALA A 139 2.75 8.48 -8.06
CA ALA A 139 4.17 8.34 -8.38
C ALA A 139 4.43 7.05 -9.16
N MET A 140 3.91 5.92 -8.68
CA MET A 140 4.10 4.63 -9.35
C MET A 140 3.33 4.57 -10.67
N ALA A 141 2.09 5.11 -10.70
CA ALA A 141 1.32 5.27 -11.92
C ALA A 141 2.10 6.05 -13.00
N ALA A 142 2.73 7.17 -12.63
CA ALA A 142 3.54 7.97 -13.55
C ALA A 142 4.77 7.21 -14.06
N ILE A 143 5.46 6.46 -13.19
CA ILE A 143 6.63 5.66 -13.57
C ILE A 143 6.24 4.55 -14.55
N PHE A 144 5.10 3.89 -14.35
CA PHE A 144 4.63 2.85 -15.26
C PHE A 144 4.22 3.42 -16.63
N VAL A 145 3.54 4.58 -16.66
CA VAL A 145 3.24 5.26 -17.93
C VAL A 145 4.52 5.67 -18.66
N ASP A 146 5.48 6.27 -17.95
CA ASP A 146 6.77 6.65 -18.48
C ASP A 146 7.54 5.45 -19.05
N ALA A 147 7.50 4.31 -18.38
CA ALA A 147 8.12 3.08 -18.86
C ALA A 147 7.54 2.65 -20.22
N LEU A 148 6.21 2.59 -20.36
CA LEU A 148 5.58 2.23 -21.62
C LEU A 148 5.88 3.24 -22.75
N VAL A 149 5.87 4.55 -22.43
CA VAL A 149 6.25 5.62 -23.37
C VAL A 149 7.69 5.41 -23.87
N ARG A 150 8.63 5.19 -22.95
CA ARG A 150 10.04 4.95 -23.31
C ARG A 150 10.23 3.65 -24.10
N TYR A 151 9.59 2.57 -23.71
CA TYR A 151 9.68 1.28 -24.42
C TYR A 151 9.18 1.41 -25.86
N LYS A 152 8.05 2.07 -26.07
CA LYS A 152 7.53 2.30 -27.40
C LYS A 152 8.46 3.15 -28.28
N ARG A 153 8.98 4.24 -27.73
CA ARG A 153 9.89 5.17 -28.47
C ARG A 153 11.24 4.57 -28.78
N THR A 154 11.77 3.71 -27.91
CA THR A 154 13.06 3.03 -28.12
C THR A 154 12.94 1.80 -29.00
N GLY A 155 11.72 1.36 -29.32
CA GLY A 155 11.48 0.14 -30.09
C GLY A 155 11.77 -1.14 -29.30
N TYR A 156 11.72 -1.07 -27.96
CA TYR A 156 11.92 -2.25 -27.11
C TYR A 156 10.85 -3.31 -27.39
N GLN A 157 11.31 -4.53 -27.63
CA GLN A 157 10.47 -5.68 -27.92
C GLN A 157 10.58 -6.69 -26.76
N PRO A 158 9.64 -6.69 -25.83
CA PRO A 158 9.65 -7.65 -24.74
C PRO A 158 9.39 -9.08 -25.26
N GLU A 159 9.93 -10.08 -24.59
CA GLU A 159 9.54 -11.46 -24.83
C GLU A 159 8.14 -11.72 -24.26
N ARG A 160 7.86 -11.26 -23.07
CA ARG A 160 6.59 -11.36 -22.34
C ARG A 160 5.79 -10.06 -22.52
N THR A 161 4.49 -10.18 -22.84
CA THR A 161 3.61 -9.00 -22.90
C THR A 161 3.63 -8.22 -21.59
N ILE A 162 3.80 -6.90 -21.69
CA ILE A 162 3.70 -5.96 -20.59
C ILE A 162 2.31 -5.32 -20.64
N LYS A 163 1.53 -5.47 -19.60
CA LYS A 163 0.24 -4.81 -19.42
C LYS A 163 0.34 -3.74 -18.35
N LEU A 164 -0.30 -2.62 -18.57
CA LEU A 164 -0.50 -1.53 -17.62
C LEU A 164 -1.97 -1.48 -17.24
N ALA A 165 -2.31 -1.37 -15.97
CA ALA A 165 -3.64 -1.00 -15.51
C ALA A 165 -3.51 0.17 -14.53
N LEU A 166 -4.10 1.30 -14.90
CA LEU A 166 -4.34 2.42 -13.98
C LEU A 166 -5.79 2.35 -13.53
N THR A 167 -6.00 2.03 -12.26
CA THR A 167 -7.33 1.74 -11.70
C THR A 167 -7.83 2.84 -10.80
N CYS A 168 -9.14 2.87 -10.55
CA CYS A 168 -9.80 3.83 -9.69
C CYS A 168 -10.58 3.10 -8.58
N GLY A 169 -10.65 3.69 -7.39
CA GLY A 169 -11.48 3.20 -6.30
C GLY A 169 -10.77 2.25 -5.33
N GLU A 170 -9.44 2.27 -5.27
CA GLU A 170 -8.67 1.57 -4.23
C GLU A 170 -8.91 2.21 -2.86
N GLU A 171 -8.86 3.54 -2.80
CA GLU A 171 -8.92 4.38 -1.60
C GLU A 171 -10.35 4.57 -1.03
N THR A 172 -11.36 4.07 -1.73
CA THR A 172 -12.77 4.35 -1.38
C THR A 172 -13.54 3.07 -1.07
N PRO A 173 -13.40 2.52 0.15
CA PRO A 173 -14.08 1.29 0.53
C PRO A 173 -15.61 1.41 0.40
N ASN A 174 -16.27 0.29 0.07
CA ASN A 174 -17.73 0.18 -0.08
C ASN A 174 -18.35 1.03 -1.20
N THR A 175 -17.53 1.42 -2.19
CA THR A 175 -17.98 2.10 -3.41
C THR A 175 -17.58 1.30 -4.64
N PHE A 176 -17.21 1.96 -5.71
CA PHE A 176 -16.64 1.34 -6.90
C PHE A 176 -15.18 0.94 -6.63
N ASN A 177 -14.75 -0.22 -7.21
CA ASN A 177 -13.34 -0.59 -7.30
C ASN A 177 -13.03 -1.09 -8.72
N GLY A 178 -12.05 -0.46 -9.35
CA GLY A 178 -11.68 -0.71 -10.74
C GLY A 178 -11.16 -2.11 -11.02
N VAL A 179 -10.35 -2.66 -10.10
CA VAL A 179 -9.83 -4.04 -10.26
C VAL A 179 -10.95 -5.07 -10.20
N VAL A 180 -11.91 -4.90 -9.27
CA VAL A 180 -13.08 -5.78 -9.19
C VAL A 180 -13.87 -5.71 -10.49
N TYR A 181 -14.15 -4.50 -10.98
CA TYR A 181 -14.89 -4.30 -12.23
C TYR A 181 -14.17 -4.93 -13.43
N LEU A 182 -12.86 -4.77 -13.52
CA LEU A 182 -12.05 -5.36 -14.60
C LEU A 182 -12.02 -6.89 -14.52
N LEU A 183 -11.92 -7.47 -13.33
CA LEU A 183 -11.98 -8.92 -13.13
C LEU A 183 -13.32 -9.51 -13.55
N GLU A 184 -14.42 -8.78 -13.37
CA GLU A 184 -15.77 -9.24 -13.70
C GLU A 184 -16.12 -9.06 -15.18
N HIS A 185 -15.67 -7.97 -15.81
CA HIS A 185 -16.14 -7.57 -17.14
C HIS A 185 -15.07 -7.56 -18.23
N HIS A 186 -13.79 -7.46 -17.87
CA HIS A 186 -12.66 -7.27 -18.80
C HIS A 186 -11.41 -8.05 -18.35
N ARG A 187 -11.61 -9.25 -17.80
CA ARG A 187 -10.53 -10.06 -17.24
C ARG A 187 -9.39 -10.31 -18.22
N ASP A 188 -9.69 -10.53 -19.49
CA ASP A 188 -8.72 -10.75 -20.55
C ASP A 188 -7.72 -9.60 -20.71
N LEU A 189 -8.15 -8.37 -20.45
CA LEU A 189 -7.28 -7.20 -20.50
C LEU A 189 -6.23 -7.18 -19.38
N ILE A 190 -6.55 -7.72 -18.21
CA ILE A 190 -5.66 -7.70 -17.02
C ILE A 190 -5.08 -9.06 -16.63
N GLU A 191 -5.47 -10.15 -17.33
CA GLU A 191 -4.93 -11.49 -17.06
C GLU A 191 -3.40 -11.49 -17.20
N ALA A 192 -2.69 -11.99 -16.18
CA ALA A 192 -1.24 -11.99 -16.10
C ALA A 192 -0.71 -13.16 -15.25
N SER A 193 0.56 -13.52 -15.45
CA SER A 193 1.25 -14.49 -14.59
C SER A 193 1.44 -13.96 -13.18
N PHE A 194 1.74 -12.67 -13.08
CA PHE A 194 1.83 -11.93 -11.82
C PHE A 194 1.67 -10.43 -12.08
N ALA A 195 1.42 -9.69 -11.01
CA ALA A 195 1.33 -8.24 -11.02
C ALA A 195 2.39 -7.59 -10.12
N LEU A 196 2.94 -6.47 -10.58
CA LEU A 196 3.65 -5.50 -9.75
C LEU A 196 2.67 -4.41 -9.36
N ASN A 197 2.54 -4.17 -8.07
CA ASN A 197 1.59 -3.23 -7.48
C ASN A 197 2.29 -2.34 -6.45
N GLU A 198 1.57 -1.39 -5.91
CA GLU A 198 1.96 -0.62 -4.74
C GLU A 198 2.22 -1.49 -3.50
N GLY A 199 2.54 -0.84 -2.37
CA GLY A 199 2.69 -1.48 -1.06
C GLY A 199 4.13 -1.83 -0.70
N GLY A 200 5.00 -2.15 -1.66
CA GLY A 200 6.43 -2.34 -1.46
C GLY A 200 7.23 -1.05 -1.64
N GLY A 201 8.47 -1.03 -1.18
CA GLY A 201 9.39 0.08 -1.43
C GLY A 201 10.51 0.21 -0.43
N GLY A 202 11.34 1.22 -0.64
CA GLY A 202 12.49 1.50 0.19
C GLY A 202 12.12 2.19 1.51
N TYR A 203 12.74 1.77 2.59
CA TYR A 203 12.56 2.38 3.91
C TYR A 203 13.76 3.24 4.28
N LEU A 204 13.47 4.47 4.72
CA LEU A 204 14.43 5.40 5.30
C LEU A 204 14.23 5.48 6.81
N ASP A 205 15.32 5.72 7.55
CA ASP A 205 15.23 6.11 8.95
C ASP A 205 15.01 7.62 9.10
N SER A 206 14.90 8.10 10.34
CA SER A 206 14.69 9.52 10.65
C SER A 206 15.82 10.45 10.17
N GLN A 207 16.98 9.90 9.80
CA GLN A 207 18.15 10.60 9.26
C GLN A 207 18.28 10.42 7.73
N ASP A 208 17.22 9.95 7.06
CA ASP A 208 17.13 9.67 5.63
C ASP A 208 18.15 8.62 5.13
N ARG A 209 18.63 7.73 6.02
CA ARG A 209 19.48 6.61 5.64
C ARG A 209 18.62 5.43 5.17
N ARG A 210 18.99 4.78 4.08
CA ARG A 210 18.32 3.58 3.58
C ARG A 210 18.51 2.41 4.53
N LEU A 211 17.41 1.78 4.90
CA LEU A 211 17.40 0.60 5.80
C LEU A 211 17.29 -0.71 5.02
N TYR A 212 16.35 -0.78 4.11
CA TYR A 212 16.09 -1.94 3.25
C TYR A 212 15.17 -1.56 2.08
N ASN A 213 15.15 -2.39 1.04
CA ASN A 213 14.14 -2.35 0.00
C ASN A 213 13.07 -3.42 0.29
N GLY A 214 11.85 -3.01 0.56
CA GLY A 214 10.75 -3.89 0.95
C GLY A 214 10.00 -4.44 -0.25
N VAL A 215 9.62 -5.72 -0.16
CA VAL A 215 8.74 -6.40 -1.12
C VAL A 215 7.50 -6.87 -0.39
N GLN A 216 6.36 -6.28 -0.68
CA GLN A 216 5.10 -6.79 -0.13
C GLN A 216 4.72 -8.08 -0.87
N ALA A 217 4.66 -9.17 -0.13
CA ALA A 217 4.29 -10.49 -0.64
C ALA A 217 3.21 -11.12 0.26
N GLY A 218 2.19 -10.35 0.54
CA GLY A 218 1.04 -10.75 1.33
C GLY A 218 0.43 -9.56 2.07
N GLU A 219 -0.84 -9.71 2.37
CA GLU A 219 -1.64 -8.73 3.10
C GLU A 219 -2.70 -9.43 3.92
N LYS A 220 -3.16 -8.78 4.99
CA LYS A 220 -4.25 -9.31 5.81
C LYS A 220 -5.58 -8.94 5.20
N LEU A 221 -6.55 -9.83 5.38
CA LEU A 221 -7.92 -9.55 4.94
C LEU A 221 -8.60 -8.59 5.89
N TYR A 222 -9.28 -7.62 5.34
CA TYR A 222 -10.14 -6.70 6.08
C TYR A 222 -11.53 -7.30 6.23
N GLN A 223 -12.10 -7.28 7.44
CA GLN A 223 -13.49 -7.63 7.65
C GLN A 223 -14.06 -6.92 8.87
N ASP A 224 -15.20 -6.28 8.69
CA ASP A 224 -15.99 -5.74 9.77
C ASP A 224 -17.09 -6.71 10.21
N TYR A 225 -17.17 -6.91 11.53
CA TYR A 225 -18.21 -7.69 12.18
C TYR A 225 -19.07 -6.79 13.05
N ARG A 226 -20.38 -6.99 12.98
CA ARG A 226 -21.33 -6.36 13.88
C ARG A 226 -21.68 -7.29 15.03
N LEU A 227 -21.39 -6.85 16.25
CA LEU A 227 -21.94 -7.43 17.46
C LEU A 227 -23.21 -6.65 17.80
N GLU A 228 -24.35 -7.32 17.80
CA GLU A 228 -25.63 -6.68 18.09
C GLU A 228 -26.42 -7.48 19.12
N ILE A 229 -27.06 -6.75 20.02
CA ILE A 229 -27.98 -7.29 21.00
C ILE A 229 -29.25 -6.45 21.04
N THR A 230 -30.39 -7.15 21.14
CA THR A 230 -31.69 -6.53 21.32
C THR A 230 -32.28 -6.90 22.69
N ASN A 231 -33.09 -6.02 23.24
CA ASN A 231 -33.73 -6.20 24.55
C ASN A 231 -35.12 -5.54 24.51
N PRO A 232 -36.12 -6.03 25.22
CA PRO A 232 -37.44 -5.39 25.28
C PRO A 232 -37.42 -3.94 25.75
N GLY A 233 -36.38 -3.50 26.48
CA GLY A 233 -36.32 -2.18 27.07
C GLY A 233 -37.17 -2.06 28.33
N GLY A 234 -37.50 -0.82 28.69
CA GLY A 234 -38.33 -0.52 29.85
C GLY A 234 -38.01 0.84 30.48
N HIS A 235 -38.69 1.18 31.57
CA HIS A 235 -38.47 2.44 32.27
C HIS A 235 -37.24 2.32 33.17
N SER A 236 -36.31 3.28 33.10
CA SER A 236 -35.03 3.26 33.84
C SER A 236 -35.17 3.23 35.37
N SER A 237 -36.29 3.70 35.92
CA SER A 237 -36.58 3.61 37.36
C SER A 237 -36.84 2.17 37.86
N ARG A 238 -36.96 1.21 36.95
CA ARG A 238 -37.12 -0.21 37.25
C ARG A 238 -35.98 -0.97 36.56
N PRO A 239 -34.75 -0.86 37.06
CA PRO A 239 -33.58 -1.42 36.39
C PRO A 239 -33.64 -2.95 36.38
N LEU A 240 -33.32 -3.52 35.22
CA LEU A 240 -33.13 -4.95 35.01
C LEU A 240 -31.65 -5.27 34.89
N LYS A 241 -31.24 -6.44 35.42
CA LYS A 241 -29.85 -6.90 35.24
C LYS A 241 -29.58 -7.26 33.77
N ASP A 242 -30.59 -7.76 33.06
CA ASP A 242 -30.55 -8.02 31.64
C ASP A 242 -30.71 -6.69 30.89
N ASN A 243 -29.61 -6.15 30.41
CA ASN A 243 -29.50 -4.85 29.78
C ASN A 243 -28.57 -4.96 28.54
N ALA A 244 -29.03 -4.47 27.40
CA ALA A 244 -28.32 -4.60 26.14
C ALA A 244 -26.91 -3.94 26.20
N ILE A 245 -26.79 -2.79 26.86
CA ILE A 245 -25.48 -2.10 27.00
C ILE A 245 -24.54 -2.95 27.86
N TYR A 246 -25.00 -3.50 28.98
CA TYR A 246 -24.13 -4.28 29.88
C TYR A 246 -23.66 -5.58 29.23
N ARG A 247 -24.54 -6.25 28.48
CA ARG A 247 -24.15 -7.47 27.74
C ARG A 247 -23.18 -7.16 26.61
N LEU A 248 -23.39 -6.06 25.83
CA LEU A 248 -22.47 -5.67 24.80
C LEU A 248 -21.09 -5.30 25.38
N ALA A 249 -21.05 -4.55 26.50
CA ALA A 249 -19.80 -4.23 27.19
C ALA A 249 -19.04 -5.49 27.61
N ALA A 250 -19.74 -6.48 28.21
CA ALA A 250 -19.13 -7.76 28.57
C ALA A 250 -18.63 -8.56 27.35
N ALA A 251 -19.33 -8.49 26.23
CA ALA A 251 -18.89 -9.11 24.97
C ALA A 251 -17.61 -8.45 24.45
N LEU A 252 -17.55 -7.11 24.44
CA LEU A 252 -16.39 -6.35 23.99
C LEU A 252 -15.17 -6.55 24.91
N GLU A 253 -15.37 -6.67 26.22
CA GLU A 253 -14.30 -7.02 27.16
C GLU A 253 -13.67 -8.36 26.81
N LYS A 254 -14.48 -9.37 26.49
CA LYS A 254 -13.98 -10.68 26.08
C LYS A 254 -13.24 -10.63 24.74
N VAL A 255 -13.76 -9.86 23.77
CA VAL A 255 -13.09 -9.66 22.49
C VAL A 255 -11.74 -8.97 22.68
N SER A 256 -11.67 -7.95 23.52
CA SER A 256 -10.44 -7.21 23.80
C SER A 256 -9.37 -8.05 24.51
N ALA A 257 -9.78 -9.02 25.30
CA ALA A 257 -8.90 -9.92 26.05
C ALA A 257 -8.47 -11.16 25.24
N TYR A 258 -9.10 -11.41 24.09
CA TYR A 258 -8.79 -12.59 23.28
C TYR A 258 -7.62 -12.33 22.35
N GLU A 259 -6.60 -13.17 22.44
CA GLU A 259 -5.46 -13.18 21.56
C GLU A 259 -5.55 -14.39 20.60
N PHE A 260 -5.55 -14.10 19.30
CA PHE A 260 -5.46 -15.16 18.30
C PHE A 260 -4.10 -15.85 18.36
N PRO A 261 -4.03 -17.15 18.01
CA PRO A 261 -2.75 -17.86 17.96
C PRO A 261 -1.73 -17.18 17.03
N ILE A 262 -0.46 -17.27 17.40
CA ILE A 262 0.65 -16.83 16.56
C ILE A 262 0.81 -17.79 15.38
N GLU A 263 0.94 -17.21 14.19
CA GLU A 263 1.07 -17.93 12.93
C GLU A 263 2.20 -17.37 12.08
N PHE A 264 2.73 -18.24 11.22
CA PHE A 264 3.75 -17.88 10.26
C PHE A 264 3.41 -18.45 8.89
N ASN A 265 3.56 -17.64 7.86
CA ASN A 265 3.67 -18.07 6.48
C ASN A 265 5.12 -17.85 5.98
N ASP A 266 5.40 -18.21 4.73
CA ASP A 266 6.75 -18.08 4.16
C ASP A 266 7.23 -16.62 4.17
N THR A 267 6.34 -15.68 3.89
CA THR A 267 6.63 -14.24 3.88
C THR A 267 7.00 -13.73 5.26
N THR A 268 6.20 -14.04 6.29
CA THR A 268 6.49 -13.57 7.66
C THR A 268 7.72 -14.26 8.24
N ARG A 269 8.00 -15.52 7.91
CA ARG A 269 9.26 -16.20 8.28
C ARG A 269 10.46 -15.50 7.66
N ALA A 270 10.42 -15.25 6.34
CA ALA A 270 11.49 -14.54 5.64
C ALA A 270 11.70 -13.12 6.17
N TYR A 271 10.60 -12.43 6.52
CA TYR A 271 10.65 -11.11 7.13
C TYR A 271 11.43 -11.13 8.46
N PHE A 272 11.02 -11.97 9.41
CA PHE A 272 11.63 -12.01 10.73
C PHE A 272 13.08 -12.50 10.68
N ASP A 273 13.40 -13.47 9.82
CA ASP A 273 14.78 -13.95 9.63
C ASP A 273 15.69 -12.84 9.12
N ARG A 274 15.29 -12.14 8.06
CA ARG A 274 16.06 -11.03 7.48
C ARG A 274 16.10 -9.82 8.42
N MET A 275 14.98 -9.46 9.06
CA MET A 275 14.92 -8.35 10.02
C MET A 275 15.88 -8.57 11.20
N ALA A 276 16.04 -9.81 11.65
CA ALA A 276 17.00 -10.16 12.71
C ALA A 276 18.46 -9.85 12.35
N THR A 277 18.78 -9.76 11.05
CA THR A 277 20.13 -9.36 10.61
C THR A 277 20.32 -7.83 10.58
N LEU A 278 19.23 -7.07 10.56
CA LEU A 278 19.23 -5.60 10.51
C LEU A 278 19.15 -4.94 11.88
N LYS A 279 18.78 -5.72 12.88
CA LYS A 279 18.72 -5.27 14.27
C LYS A 279 19.98 -5.69 15.00
N SER A 280 20.24 -5.01 16.10
CA SER A 280 21.28 -5.35 17.07
C SER A 280 20.65 -5.62 18.43
N ASP A 281 21.41 -6.10 19.36
CA ASP A 281 20.99 -6.30 20.75
C ASP A 281 19.94 -7.41 20.94
N GLN A 282 19.15 -7.27 21.99
CA GLN A 282 18.13 -8.23 22.40
C GLN A 282 17.05 -8.44 21.33
N VAL A 283 16.71 -7.40 20.55
CA VAL A 283 15.68 -7.50 19.49
C VAL A 283 16.11 -8.49 18.41
N ALA A 284 17.38 -8.48 18.00
CA ALA A 284 17.90 -9.44 17.01
C ALA A 284 17.81 -10.88 17.52
N GLU A 285 18.16 -11.12 18.79
CA GLU A 285 18.08 -12.44 19.42
C GLU A 285 16.62 -12.91 19.55
N ASP A 286 15.72 -12.01 19.92
CA ASP A 286 14.28 -12.32 20.05
C ASP A 286 13.64 -12.64 18.70
N LEU A 287 13.96 -11.89 17.64
CA LEU A 287 13.48 -12.16 16.29
C LEU A 287 13.94 -13.54 15.78
N LYS A 288 15.21 -13.92 16.03
CA LYS A 288 15.71 -15.27 15.73
C LYS A 288 15.01 -16.34 16.56
N ALA A 289 14.80 -16.06 17.85
CA ALA A 289 14.16 -17.00 18.76
C ALA A 289 12.67 -17.22 18.40
N LEU A 290 11.99 -16.18 17.88
CA LEU A 290 10.60 -16.23 17.44
C LEU A 290 10.35 -17.31 16.38
N LEU A 291 11.33 -17.60 15.53
CA LEU A 291 11.23 -18.60 14.45
C LEU A 291 11.36 -20.05 14.92
N ARG A 292 11.64 -20.29 16.20
CA ARG A 292 11.66 -21.63 16.81
C ARG A 292 10.22 -22.15 17.00
N THR A 293 10.08 -23.46 17.08
CA THR A 293 8.78 -24.11 17.29
C THR A 293 8.81 -24.95 18.57
N PRO A 294 8.09 -24.57 19.64
CA PRO A 294 7.41 -23.30 19.84
C PRO A 294 8.37 -22.13 20.08
N PRO A 295 8.00 -20.88 19.81
CA PRO A 295 8.80 -19.73 20.17
C PRO A 295 8.89 -19.58 21.69
N PRO A 296 10.04 -19.14 22.26
CA PRO A 296 10.16 -18.87 23.69
C PRO A 296 9.20 -17.75 24.12
N ALA A 297 8.44 -18.00 25.20
CA ALA A 297 7.40 -17.06 25.67
C ALA A 297 7.92 -15.65 25.96
N GLU A 298 9.13 -15.54 26.53
CA GLU A 298 9.73 -14.23 26.84
C GLU A 298 10.11 -13.44 25.58
N ALA A 299 10.66 -14.10 24.56
CA ALA A 299 10.98 -13.48 23.27
C ALA A 299 9.70 -13.02 22.57
N LEU A 300 8.68 -13.89 22.55
CA LEU A 300 7.37 -13.58 22.00
C LEU A 300 6.76 -12.34 22.67
N ALA A 301 6.73 -12.31 24.01
CA ALA A 301 6.16 -11.18 24.76
C ALA A 301 6.88 -9.86 24.48
N ARG A 302 8.21 -9.87 24.31
CA ARG A 302 8.95 -8.65 23.95
C ARG A 302 8.68 -8.20 22.51
N ILE A 303 8.60 -9.13 21.56
CA ILE A 303 8.31 -8.79 20.15
C ILE A 303 6.88 -8.30 19.98
N THR A 304 5.89 -8.97 20.60
CA THR A 304 4.47 -8.57 20.50
C THR A 304 4.14 -7.30 21.28
N ALA A 305 5.04 -6.81 22.15
CA ALA A 305 4.90 -5.50 22.78
C ALA A 305 5.02 -4.34 21.73
N ASP A 306 5.65 -4.57 20.60
CA ASP A 306 5.64 -3.63 19.47
C ASP A 306 4.39 -3.90 18.60
N PRO A 307 3.47 -2.93 18.46
CA PRO A 307 2.24 -3.12 17.67
C PRO A 307 2.50 -3.49 16.21
N SER A 308 3.61 -3.05 15.62
CA SER A 308 3.94 -3.33 14.23
C SER A 308 4.28 -4.80 14.05
N TYR A 309 5.13 -5.36 14.92
CA TYR A 309 5.42 -6.80 14.90
C TYR A 309 4.20 -7.63 15.29
N ASN A 310 3.46 -7.19 16.33
CA ASN A 310 2.26 -7.88 16.76
C ASN A 310 1.23 -8.01 15.64
N SER A 311 1.02 -6.94 14.87
CA SER A 311 0.01 -6.90 13.82
C SER A 311 0.25 -7.92 12.68
N VAL A 312 1.47 -8.39 12.46
CA VAL A 312 1.82 -9.33 11.38
C VAL A 312 2.01 -10.77 11.84
N LEU A 313 1.84 -11.05 13.13
CA LEU A 313 2.03 -12.38 13.71
C LEU A 313 0.75 -13.18 13.88
N HIS A 314 -0.42 -12.56 13.84
CA HIS A 314 -1.70 -13.24 14.04
C HIS A 314 -2.88 -12.41 13.53
N THR A 315 -4.07 -13.00 13.46
CA THR A 315 -5.30 -12.23 13.25
C THR A 315 -5.51 -11.27 14.41
N THR A 316 -5.90 -10.04 14.10
CA THR A 316 -6.18 -9.00 15.10
C THR A 316 -7.61 -8.48 14.93
N CYS A 317 -8.35 -8.32 16.03
CA CYS A 317 -9.70 -7.76 16.04
C CYS A 317 -9.80 -6.64 17.07
N VAL A 318 -10.39 -5.51 16.69
CA VAL A 318 -10.54 -4.34 17.56
C VAL A 318 -11.92 -3.70 17.38
N ALA A 319 -12.56 -3.33 18.49
CA ALA A 319 -13.80 -2.54 18.43
C ALA A 319 -13.48 -1.10 17.97
N THR A 320 -14.14 -0.64 16.91
CA THR A 320 -13.92 0.69 16.30
C THR A 320 -15.10 1.63 16.49
N MET A 321 -16.32 1.10 16.62
CA MET A 321 -17.54 1.89 16.81
C MET A 321 -18.47 1.22 17.79
N ILE A 322 -19.24 2.03 18.52
CA ILE A 322 -20.30 1.58 19.42
C ILE A 322 -21.50 2.52 19.35
N ASP A 323 -22.71 1.96 19.35
CA ASP A 323 -23.97 2.69 19.39
C ASP A 323 -24.97 1.97 20.28
N ALA A 324 -25.63 2.68 21.20
CA ALA A 324 -26.52 2.05 22.15
C ALA A 324 -27.52 3.02 22.79
N GLY A 325 -28.74 2.51 23.07
CA GLY A 325 -29.79 3.26 23.73
C GLY A 325 -30.52 4.24 22.81
N HIS A 326 -31.56 4.90 23.32
CA HIS A 326 -32.37 5.85 22.56
C HIS A 326 -32.92 7.00 23.43
N ALA A 327 -32.91 6.87 24.75
CA ALA A 327 -33.36 7.90 25.67
C ALA A 327 -32.73 7.71 27.07
N PRO A 328 -32.43 8.80 27.81
CA PRO A 328 -31.73 8.74 29.09
C PRO A 328 -32.56 8.11 30.21
N ASN A 329 -33.88 8.05 30.06
CA ASN A 329 -34.80 7.48 31.05
C ASN A 329 -35.41 6.16 30.65
N ALA A 330 -34.85 5.47 29.61
CA ALA A 330 -35.30 4.18 29.12
C ALA A 330 -34.17 3.13 29.18
N LEU A 331 -34.54 1.88 29.45
CA LEU A 331 -33.62 0.76 29.26
C LEU A 331 -33.36 0.57 27.76
N PRO A 332 -32.09 0.31 27.37
CA PRO A 332 -31.73 0.25 25.95
C PRO A 332 -32.40 -0.96 25.26
N GLN A 333 -33.09 -0.69 24.13
CA GLN A 333 -33.70 -1.73 23.31
C GLN A 333 -32.70 -2.39 22.35
N ARG A 334 -31.60 -1.71 22.07
CA ARG A 334 -30.52 -2.18 21.18
C ARG A 334 -29.19 -1.61 21.66
N ALA A 335 -28.16 -2.43 21.51
CA ALA A 335 -26.77 -2.02 21.59
C ALA A 335 -25.99 -2.77 20.50
N ARG A 336 -25.09 -2.08 19.80
CA ARG A 336 -24.29 -2.65 18.74
C ARG A 336 -22.89 -2.07 18.73
N ALA A 337 -21.94 -2.86 18.26
CA ALA A 337 -20.57 -2.42 18.03
C ALA A 337 -20.08 -2.92 16.68
N ASN A 338 -19.15 -2.17 16.07
CA ASN A 338 -18.33 -2.62 14.98
C ASN A 338 -17.03 -3.19 15.55
N VAL A 339 -16.68 -4.41 15.13
CA VAL A 339 -15.39 -5.03 15.43
C VAL A 339 -14.66 -5.22 14.09
N ASN A 340 -13.63 -4.44 13.87
CA ASN A 340 -12.77 -4.56 12.70
C ASN A 340 -11.73 -5.66 12.95
N CYS A 341 -11.66 -6.62 12.03
CA CYS A 341 -10.64 -7.65 12.06
C CYS A 341 -9.71 -7.53 10.85
N ARG A 342 -8.42 -7.73 11.12
CA ARG A 342 -7.39 -7.94 10.12
C ARG A 342 -6.97 -9.40 10.21
N ILE A 343 -7.45 -10.18 9.27
CA ILE A 343 -7.39 -11.65 9.31
C ILE A 343 -6.09 -12.12 8.68
N PHE A 344 -5.39 -13.01 9.38
CA PHE A 344 -4.16 -13.62 8.86
C PHE A 344 -4.49 -14.49 7.63
N PRO A 345 -3.71 -14.41 6.53
CA PRO A 345 -3.98 -15.15 5.30
C PRO A 345 -4.03 -16.66 5.53
N GLY A 346 -4.99 -17.31 4.89
CA GLY A 346 -5.27 -18.74 5.07
C GLY A 346 -6.52 -19.02 5.91
N HIS A 347 -7.06 -18.01 6.61
CA HIS A 347 -8.32 -18.10 7.33
C HIS A 347 -9.45 -17.41 6.58
N SER A 348 -10.64 -17.98 6.65
CA SER A 348 -11.84 -17.36 6.09
C SER A 348 -12.48 -16.40 7.10
N GLN A 349 -13.18 -15.41 6.60
CA GLN A 349 -13.95 -14.49 7.44
C GLN A 349 -15.01 -15.23 8.28
N GLU A 350 -15.60 -16.32 7.73
CA GLU A 350 -16.57 -17.14 8.46
C GLU A 350 -15.95 -17.90 9.63
N GLU A 351 -14.70 -18.36 9.50
CA GLU A 351 -13.98 -18.96 10.63
C GLU A 351 -13.79 -17.94 11.75
N ILE A 352 -13.38 -16.71 11.42
CA ILE A 352 -13.19 -15.64 12.42
C ILE A 352 -14.53 -15.23 13.05
N ARG A 353 -15.62 -15.17 12.27
CA ARG A 353 -16.96 -14.92 12.81
C ARG A 353 -17.34 -15.95 13.88
N LYS A 354 -17.09 -17.24 13.62
CA LYS A 354 -17.34 -18.32 14.59
C LYS A 354 -16.44 -18.21 15.82
N VAL A 355 -15.17 -17.83 15.65
CA VAL A 355 -14.27 -17.58 16.81
C VAL A 355 -14.81 -16.44 17.67
N LEU A 356 -15.26 -15.34 17.06
CA LEU A 356 -15.86 -14.23 17.79
C LEU A 356 -17.13 -14.65 18.54
N GLU A 357 -18.01 -15.46 17.94
CA GLU A 357 -19.18 -16.03 18.63
C GLU A 357 -18.77 -16.88 19.85
N GLN A 358 -17.76 -17.72 19.72
CA GLN A 358 -17.24 -18.54 20.81
C GLN A 358 -16.61 -17.70 21.92
N VAL A 359 -15.85 -16.67 21.57
CA VAL A 359 -15.22 -15.74 22.52
C VAL A 359 -16.28 -14.96 23.29
N VAL A 360 -17.27 -14.41 22.60
CA VAL A 360 -18.39 -13.70 23.20
C VAL A 360 -19.18 -14.60 24.14
N ASN A 361 -19.43 -15.84 23.72
CA ASN A 361 -20.14 -16.86 24.51
C ASN A 361 -21.39 -16.31 25.20
N ASP A 362 -22.26 -15.65 24.44
CA ASP A 362 -23.56 -15.13 24.87
C ASP A 362 -24.53 -15.26 23.69
N ALA A 363 -25.49 -16.20 23.78
CA ALA A 363 -26.47 -16.50 22.73
C ALA A 363 -27.39 -15.30 22.38
N ALA A 364 -27.46 -14.29 23.22
CA ALA A 364 -28.24 -13.07 22.94
C ALA A 364 -27.44 -12.03 22.10
N VAL A 365 -26.14 -12.23 21.93
CA VAL A 365 -25.30 -11.39 21.06
C VAL A 365 -25.18 -12.04 19.70
N THR A 366 -25.67 -11.39 18.68
CA THR A 366 -25.50 -11.82 17.29
C THR A 366 -24.20 -11.27 16.73
N VAL A 367 -23.36 -12.14 16.14
CA VAL A 367 -22.16 -11.74 15.37
C VAL A 367 -22.47 -11.93 13.88
N SER A 368 -22.50 -10.83 13.13
CA SER A 368 -22.81 -10.82 11.70
C SER A 368 -21.77 -10.04 10.92
N PHE A 369 -21.66 -10.32 9.63
CA PHE A 369 -20.86 -9.49 8.71
C PHE A 369 -21.52 -8.12 8.55
N VAL A 370 -20.70 -7.06 8.45
CA VAL A 370 -21.15 -5.74 8.01
C VAL A 370 -21.24 -5.72 6.50
N ASP A 371 -20.18 -6.15 5.83
CA ASP A 371 -20.10 -6.30 4.38
C ASP A 371 -19.96 -7.79 4.01
N PRO A 372 -20.40 -8.21 2.83
CA PRO A 372 -20.21 -9.59 2.37
C PRO A 372 -18.72 -10.00 2.42
N PRO A 373 -18.42 -11.24 2.83
CA PRO A 373 -17.07 -11.73 2.87
C PRO A 373 -16.47 -11.82 1.45
N GLU A 374 -15.23 -11.36 1.31
CA GLU A 374 -14.46 -11.42 0.07
C GLU A 374 -13.89 -12.84 -0.15
N LYS A 375 -13.46 -13.12 -1.39
CA LYS A 375 -12.71 -14.35 -1.68
C LYS A 375 -11.35 -14.28 -0.98
N THR A 376 -10.94 -15.41 -0.44
CA THR A 376 -9.67 -15.54 0.27
C THR A 376 -8.69 -16.38 -0.51
N SER A 377 -7.40 -16.10 -0.35
CA SER A 377 -6.31 -16.91 -0.88
C SER A 377 -5.15 -16.97 0.11
N SER A 378 -4.24 -17.89 -0.12
CA SER A 378 -2.91 -17.82 0.48
C SER A 378 -2.13 -16.64 -0.12
N PRO A 379 -1.13 -16.12 0.59
CA PRO A 379 -0.21 -15.13 0.03
C PRO A 379 0.43 -15.62 -1.28
N PRO A 380 0.80 -14.72 -2.19
CA PRO A 380 1.52 -15.09 -3.38
C PRO A 380 2.87 -15.74 -3.01
N PRO A 381 3.32 -16.79 -3.73
CA PRO A 381 4.52 -17.51 -3.37
C PRO A 381 5.78 -16.68 -3.58
N LEU A 382 6.71 -16.71 -2.62
CA LEU A 382 8.03 -16.08 -2.74
C LEU A 382 8.96 -16.93 -3.60
N THR A 383 8.73 -16.94 -4.92
CA THR A 383 9.57 -17.71 -5.84
C THR A 383 10.91 -17.02 -6.13
N ARG A 384 11.89 -17.81 -6.59
CA ARG A 384 13.17 -17.25 -7.06
C ARG A 384 12.97 -16.35 -8.28
N GLU A 385 12.03 -16.69 -9.17
CA GLU A 385 11.66 -15.86 -10.32
C GLU A 385 11.28 -14.44 -9.91
N ILE A 386 10.59 -14.27 -8.78
CA ILE A 386 10.18 -12.96 -8.26
C ILE A 386 11.30 -12.30 -7.47
N LEU A 387 11.96 -13.00 -6.55
CA LEU A 387 12.89 -12.35 -5.63
C LEU A 387 14.28 -12.08 -6.22
N GLU A 388 14.85 -13.00 -7.00
CA GLU A 388 16.21 -12.85 -7.53
C GLU A 388 16.39 -11.59 -8.40
N PRO A 389 15.47 -11.24 -9.32
CA PRO A 389 15.57 -9.98 -10.07
C PRO A 389 15.54 -8.74 -9.16
N ILE A 390 14.66 -8.72 -8.16
CA ILE A 390 14.55 -7.60 -7.22
C ILE A 390 15.84 -7.46 -6.41
N GLU A 391 16.39 -8.57 -5.89
CA GLU A 391 17.65 -8.60 -5.15
C GLU A 391 18.83 -8.16 -6.03
N ALA A 392 18.89 -8.64 -7.27
CA ALA A 392 19.96 -8.29 -8.21
C ALA A 392 19.94 -6.80 -8.58
N VAL A 393 18.79 -6.24 -8.90
CA VAL A 393 18.66 -4.81 -9.23
C VAL A 393 18.93 -3.94 -8.00
N SER A 394 18.39 -4.34 -6.82
CA SER A 394 18.66 -3.63 -5.57
C SER A 394 20.15 -3.60 -5.23
N GLN A 395 20.84 -4.74 -5.38
CA GLN A 395 22.28 -4.82 -5.14
C GLN A 395 23.10 -3.98 -6.11
N GLN A 396 22.67 -3.86 -7.37
CA GLN A 396 23.34 -3.01 -8.36
C GLN A 396 23.16 -1.51 -8.06
N MET A 397 21.96 -1.10 -7.67
CA MET A 397 21.65 0.31 -7.41
C MET A 397 22.04 0.77 -6.01
N TRP A 398 21.89 -0.11 -5.03
CA TRP A 398 22.13 0.18 -3.61
C TRP A 398 22.98 -0.93 -2.97
N PRO A 399 24.28 -0.98 -3.25
CA PRO A 399 25.17 -2.05 -2.78
C PRO A 399 25.10 -2.24 -1.26
N GLY A 400 24.88 -3.49 -0.82
CA GLY A 400 24.78 -3.84 0.59
C GLY A 400 23.41 -3.59 1.22
N LEU A 401 22.45 -3.04 0.49
CA LEU A 401 21.10 -2.85 1.00
C LEU A 401 20.31 -4.18 0.91
N PRO A 402 19.73 -4.68 2.01
CA PRO A 402 18.95 -5.91 1.99
C PRO A 402 17.57 -5.70 1.34
N VAL A 403 17.11 -6.74 0.65
CA VAL A 403 15.71 -6.87 0.22
C VAL A 403 14.93 -7.61 1.29
N LEU A 404 13.79 -7.07 1.71
CA LEU A 404 13.00 -7.59 2.81
C LEU A 404 11.58 -7.93 2.36
N PRO A 405 11.23 -9.21 2.14
CA PRO A 405 9.84 -9.60 1.94
C PRO A 405 9.04 -9.34 3.21
N TYR A 406 7.82 -8.83 3.07
CA TYR A 406 6.96 -8.58 4.22
C TYR A 406 5.48 -8.69 3.88
N MET A 407 4.67 -8.86 4.90
CA MET A 407 3.22 -8.85 4.85
C MET A 407 2.72 -7.56 5.51
N VAL A 408 1.78 -6.87 4.87
CA VAL A 408 1.15 -5.70 5.46
C VAL A 408 -0.09 -6.09 6.25
N ALA A 409 -0.39 -5.30 7.29
CA ALA A 409 -1.66 -5.39 8.01
C ALA A 409 -2.80 -4.62 7.29
N GLY A 410 -2.45 -3.75 6.35
CA GLY A 410 -3.36 -3.07 5.43
C GLY A 410 -3.83 -3.98 4.30
N ALA A 411 -4.46 -3.39 3.29
CA ALA A 411 -4.88 -4.04 2.07
C ALA A 411 -4.59 -3.13 0.88
N THR A 412 -4.42 -3.73 -0.29
CA THR A 412 -4.28 -3.07 -1.60
C THR A 412 -5.20 -3.75 -2.60
N ASP A 413 -5.24 -3.30 -3.84
CA ASP A 413 -5.94 -4.01 -4.92
C ASP A 413 -5.42 -5.45 -5.15
N GLY A 414 -4.27 -5.80 -4.59
CA GLY A 414 -3.74 -7.17 -4.56
C GLY A 414 -4.67 -8.18 -3.91
N ARG A 415 -5.51 -7.74 -2.95
CA ARG A 415 -6.53 -8.57 -2.28
C ARG A 415 -7.58 -9.14 -3.23
N PHE A 416 -7.79 -8.53 -4.39
CA PHE A 416 -8.72 -9.00 -5.42
C PHE A 416 -8.03 -9.83 -6.49
N LEU A 417 -6.81 -9.44 -6.90
CA LEU A 417 -6.05 -10.12 -7.95
C LEU A 417 -5.52 -11.48 -7.51
N THR A 418 -4.93 -11.57 -6.31
CA THR A 418 -4.33 -12.82 -5.82
C THR A 418 -5.37 -13.94 -5.69
N PRO A 419 -6.58 -13.75 -5.11
CA PRO A 419 -7.64 -14.76 -5.12
C PRO A 419 -8.21 -15.07 -6.51
N ALA A 420 -8.04 -14.16 -7.47
CA ALA A 420 -8.41 -14.38 -8.86
C ALA A 420 -7.36 -15.17 -9.67
N GLY A 421 -6.23 -15.53 -9.04
CA GLY A 421 -5.14 -16.31 -9.65
C GLY A 421 -3.99 -15.48 -10.22
N ILE A 422 -4.00 -14.16 -10.04
CA ILE A 422 -2.93 -13.25 -10.46
C ILE A 422 -2.10 -12.90 -9.23
N SER A 423 -0.99 -13.61 -9.00
CA SER A 423 -0.08 -13.35 -7.88
C SER A 423 0.40 -11.92 -7.88
N THR A 424 0.13 -11.16 -6.81
CA THR A 424 0.41 -9.71 -6.77
C THR A 424 1.49 -9.40 -5.74
N TYR A 425 2.49 -8.63 -6.16
CA TYR A 425 3.62 -8.23 -5.33
C TYR A 425 3.74 -6.72 -5.31
N GLY A 426 3.84 -6.15 -4.11
CA GLY A 426 4.15 -4.73 -3.94
C GLY A 426 5.65 -4.49 -4.10
N VAL A 427 6.03 -3.76 -5.16
CA VAL A 427 7.43 -3.46 -5.49
C VAL A 427 7.52 -2.11 -6.16
N SER A 428 8.08 -1.12 -5.48
CA SER A 428 8.21 0.22 -6.06
C SER A 428 9.64 0.76 -6.13
N GLY A 429 10.49 0.41 -5.18
CA GLY A 429 11.80 1.07 -5.05
C GLY A 429 11.71 2.55 -4.61
N LEU A 430 10.52 3.04 -4.25
CA LEU A 430 10.31 4.36 -3.68
C LEU A 430 10.80 4.40 -2.23
N PHE A 431 11.93 5.06 -1.99
CA PHE A 431 12.49 5.23 -0.65
C PHE A 431 11.79 6.35 0.10
N LYS A 432 11.19 6.01 1.24
CA LYS A 432 10.44 6.95 2.09
C LYS A 432 10.59 6.63 3.58
N ASP A 433 10.55 7.66 4.42
CA ASP A 433 10.34 7.51 5.86
C ASP A 433 8.82 7.57 6.11
N PRO A 434 8.17 6.47 6.53
CA PRO A 434 6.72 6.44 6.75
C PRO A 434 6.22 7.50 7.74
N ALA A 435 7.08 7.91 8.69
CA ALA A 435 6.75 8.96 9.66
C ALA A 435 6.75 10.38 9.06
N LYS A 436 7.35 10.57 7.88
CA LYS A 436 7.50 11.88 7.24
C LYS A 436 6.60 12.10 6.03
N VAL A 437 6.22 11.03 5.30
CA VAL A 437 5.51 11.17 4.01
C VAL A 437 4.05 11.55 4.14
N ASN A 438 3.41 11.28 5.26
CA ASN A 438 2.02 11.61 5.55
C ASN A 438 1.02 11.13 4.48
N ALA A 439 1.21 9.93 3.93
CA ALA A 439 0.19 9.29 3.09
C ALA A 439 -1.16 9.31 3.83
N HIS A 440 -2.26 9.64 3.14
CA HIS A 440 -3.60 9.95 3.66
C HIS A 440 -3.68 11.16 4.61
N GLY A 441 -2.56 11.74 5.02
CA GLY A 441 -2.49 12.91 5.89
C GLY A 441 -2.42 14.25 5.16
N LEU A 442 -2.25 15.33 5.93
CA LEU A 442 -2.03 16.68 5.38
C LEU A 442 -0.60 16.82 4.88
N ASN A 443 -0.43 17.60 3.80
CA ASN A 443 0.89 17.88 3.21
C ASN A 443 1.67 16.60 2.86
N GLU A 444 0.98 15.62 2.29
CA GLU A 444 1.59 14.41 1.75
C GLU A 444 2.75 14.76 0.84
N LYS A 445 3.82 13.96 0.91
CA LYS A 445 5.04 14.25 0.15
C LYS A 445 5.86 13.02 -0.20
N LEU A 446 6.68 13.15 -1.25
CA LEU A 446 7.63 12.13 -1.68
C LEU A 446 9.02 12.79 -1.87
N PRO A 447 10.14 12.15 -1.43
CA PRO A 447 11.48 12.67 -1.75
C PRO A 447 11.71 12.69 -3.26
N VAL A 448 12.20 13.81 -3.78
CA VAL A 448 12.47 14.00 -5.23
C VAL A 448 13.40 12.91 -5.78
N ALA A 449 14.49 12.62 -5.07
CA ALA A 449 15.42 11.58 -5.46
C ALA A 449 14.77 10.20 -5.56
N SER A 450 13.80 9.92 -4.67
CA SER A 450 13.11 8.65 -4.62
C SER A 450 12.29 8.37 -5.89
N LEU A 451 11.63 9.38 -6.46
CA LEU A 451 10.89 9.24 -7.72
C LEU A 451 11.81 8.79 -8.87
N TYR A 452 12.97 9.42 -9.01
CA TYR A 452 13.89 9.12 -10.10
C TYR A 452 14.67 7.82 -9.89
N GLU A 453 15.03 7.51 -8.66
CA GLU A 453 15.64 6.20 -8.34
C GLU A 453 14.66 5.05 -8.59
N SER A 454 13.39 5.25 -8.25
CA SER A 454 12.33 4.27 -8.52
C SER A 454 12.10 4.07 -10.01
N GLN A 455 12.12 5.15 -10.82
CA GLN A 455 12.07 5.06 -12.29
C GLN A 455 13.14 4.11 -12.82
N GLU A 456 14.38 4.29 -12.40
CA GLU A 456 15.50 3.44 -12.84
C GLU A 456 15.37 2.01 -12.32
N PHE A 457 14.99 1.85 -11.06
CA PHE A 457 14.79 0.54 -10.43
C PHE A 457 13.71 -0.27 -11.15
N LEU A 458 12.54 0.32 -11.35
CA LEU A 458 11.42 -0.35 -12.01
C LEU A 458 11.67 -0.60 -13.50
N ASP A 459 12.35 0.32 -14.21
CA ASP A 459 12.72 0.08 -15.61
C ASP A 459 13.61 -1.16 -15.75
N ARG A 460 14.66 -1.27 -14.93
CA ARG A 460 15.56 -2.43 -14.93
C ARG A 460 14.80 -3.70 -14.57
N LEU A 461 13.95 -3.64 -13.56
CA LEU A 461 13.19 -4.79 -13.07
C LEU A 461 12.18 -5.28 -14.09
N ILE A 462 11.40 -4.37 -14.69
CA ILE A 462 10.41 -4.71 -15.73
C ILE A 462 11.10 -5.36 -16.93
N ARG A 463 12.24 -4.84 -17.38
CA ARG A 463 13.00 -5.44 -18.49
C ARG A 463 13.51 -6.85 -18.17
N ILE A 464 13.95 -7.11 -16.93
CA ILE A 464 14.35 -8.46 -16.53
C ILE A 464 13.16 -9.41 -16.55
N TYR A 465 12.01 -8.99 -16.02
CA TYR A 465 10.80 -9.83 -16.02
C TYR A 465 10.20 -10.03 -17.42
N ALA A 466 10.21 -8.99 -18.22
CA ALA A 466 9.63 -9.05 -19.57
C ALA A 466 10.54 -9.70 -20.59
N GLY A 467 11.86 -9.77 -20.33
CA GLY A 467 12.84 -10.28 -21.31
C GLY A 467 12.91 -9.42 -22.57
N GLY A 468 13.60 -9.91 -23.61
CA GLY A 468 13.69 -9.25 -24.91
C GLY A 468 14.89 -8.30 -25.03
N GLU A 469 14.98 -7.63 -26.20
CA GLU A 469 16.08 -6.73 -26.58
C GLU A 469 15.61 -5.28 -26.75
#